data_0dcc023193756fbfe07c75e04ed3d785
#
_entry.id   0dcc023193756fbfe07c75e04ed3d785
#
_cell.length_a   1.000
_cell.length_b   1.000
_cell.length_c   1.000
_cell.angle_alpha   90.00
_cell.angle_beta   90.00
_cell.angle_gamma   90.00
#
_symmetry.space_group_name_H-M   'P 1'
#
loop_
_entity.id
_entity.type
_entity.pdbx_description
1 polymer ?
#
loop_
_entity_poly.entity_id
_entity_poly.type
_entity_poly.pdbx_seq_one_letter_code
_entity_poly.pdbx_strand_id
1 'polypeptide(L)'
;MLSQKGWTMKEYNVGDLVSEFLYQIGVKNVFGVVSVHNIPMLDAIGRRNYIQMIPARGEMGAGHMADGYARTTNGLGVVFTSTGPGAANVAGAIVESRFAGSAILHFTGQT
;
A
#
# COMPACT_ATOMS: atom_id res chain seq x y z
N MET A 1 8.55 3.97 -21.76
CA MET A 1 8.27 2.69 -21.20
C MET A 1 9.40 2.17 -20.36
N LEU A 2 9.20 1.06 -19.70
CA LEU A 2 10.19 0.51 -18.79
C LEU A 2 11.49 0.23 -19.49
N SER A 3 11.44 -0.45 -20.63
CA SER A 3 12.67 -0.76 -21.36
C SER A 3 13.40 0.49 -21.82
N GLN A 4 12.66 1.53 -22.15
CA GLN A 4 13.27 2.78 -22.61
C GLN A 4 14.02 3.49 -21.50
N LYS A 5 13.76 3.14 -20.26
CA LYS A 5 14.45 3.70 -19.10
C LYS A 5 15.53 2.79 -18.57
N GLY A 6 15.93 1.83 -19.37
CA GLY A 6 16.96 0.90 -18.93
C GLY A 6 16.44 -0.26 -18.12
N TRP A 7 15.14 -0.40 -18.01
CA TRP A 7 14.56 -1.52 -17.27
C TRP A 7 14.73 -2.82 -18.01
N THR A 8 15.04 -3.87 -17.29
CA THR A 8 15.08 -5.24 -17.82
C THR A 8 14.20 -6.10 -16.94
N MET A 9 13.90 -7.29 -17.42
CA MET A 9 13.11 -8.23 -16.62
C MET A 9 13.81 -8.60 -15.33
N LYS A 10 15.15 -8.57 -15.31
CA LYS A 10 15.90 -8.85 -14.10
C LYS A 10 15.73 -7.81 -13.03
N GLU A 11 15.51 -6.57 -13.44
CA GLU A 11 15.42 -5.44 -12.52
C GLU A 11 13.99 -5.17 -12.07
N TYR A 12 13.03 -5.85 -12.67
CA TYR A 12 11.63 -5.59 -12.44
C TYR A 12 11.05 -6.69 -11.55
N ASN A 13 10.92 -6.42 -10.28
CA ASN A 13 10.39 -7.41 -9.34
C ASN A 13 8.91 -7.17 -9.07
N VAL A 14 8.32 -8.02 -8.21
CA VAL A 14 6.90 -7.92 -7.87
C VAL A 14 6.57 -6.58 -7.23
N GLY A 15 7.49 -6.06 -6.40
CA GLY A 15 7.29 -4.73 -5.82
C GLY A 15 7.13 -3.66 -6.87
N ASP A 16 7.92 -3.73 -7.94
CA ASP A 16 7.81 -2.79 -9.04
C ASP A 16 6.47 -2.92 -9.75
N LEU A 17 5.98 -4.15 -9.93
CA LEU A 17 4.67 -4.38 -10.52
C LEU A 17 3.55 -3.77 -9.68
N VAL A 18 3.62 -3.96 -8.38
CA VAL A 18 2.62 -3.39 -7.47
C VAL A 18 2.64 -1.87 -7.54
N SER A 19 3.83 -1.29 -7.51
CA SER A 19 3.98 0.17 -7.59
C SER A 19 3.43 0.70 -8.91
N GLU A 20 3.75 0.04 -10.02
CA GLU A 20 3.27 0.46 -11.31
C GLU A 20 1.75 0.35 -11.41
N PHE A 21 1.18 -0.76 -10.90
CA PHE A 21 -0.25 -0.95 -10.91
C PHE A 21 -0.96 0.17 -10.13
N LEU A 22 -0.48 0.46 -8.93
CA LEU A 22 -1.08 1.50 -8.11
C LEU A 22 -0.99 2.87 -8.79
N TYR A 23 0.15 3.15 -9.43
CA TYR A 23 0.31 4.40 -10.17
C TYR A 23 -0.69 4.49 -11.32
N GLN A 24 -0.85 3.39 -12.06
CA GLN A 24 -1.73 3.37 -13.23
C GLN A 24 -3.20 3.59 -12.86
N ILE A 25 -3.62 3.13 -11.69
CA ILE A 25 -5.01 3.34 -11.25
C ILE A 25 -5.19 4.65 -10.48
N GLY A 26 -4.17 5.49 -10.44
CA GLY A 26 -4.31 6.84 -9.90
C GLY A 26 -4.04 6.99 -8.42
N VAL A 27 -3.44 5.98 -7.77
CA VAL A 27 -3.10 6.08 -6.36
C VAL A 27 -1.94 7.04 -6.17
N LYS A 28 -2.09 8.00 -5.25
CA LYS A 28 -1.05 9.00 -4.97
C LYS A 28 -0.47 8.87 -3.57
N ASN A 29 -1.19 8.27 -2.66
CA ASN A 29 -0.75 8.10 -1.28
C ASN A 29 -1.08 6.70 -0.81
N VAL A 30 -0.16 6.11 -0.05
CA VAL A 30 -0.39 4.83 0.62
C VAL A 30 -0.02 4.99 2.08
N PHE A 31 -0.61 4.17 2.93
CA PHE A 31 -0.43 4.25 4.37
C PHE A 31 0.05 2.92 4.89
N GLY A 32 0.87 2.91 5.92
CA GLY A 32 1.28 1.63 6.44
C GLY A 32 2.39 1.65 7.45
N VAL A 33 2.82 0.44 7.78
CA VAL A 33 3.93 0.19 8.68
C VAL A 33 4.96 -0.62 7.91
N VAL A 34 6.20 -0.16 7.94
CA VAL A 34 7.29 -0.85 7.22
C VAL A 34 7.66 -2.13 7.97
N SER A 35 7.84 -3.21 7.23
CA SER A 35 8.33 -4.46 7.79
C SER A 35 9.17 -5.18 6.73
N VAL A 36 9.96 -6.17 7.16
CA VAL A 36 10.78 -6.93 6.21
C VAL A 36 9.92 -7.61 5.14
N HIS A 37 8.66 -7.87 5.43
CA HIS A 37 7.79 -8.60 4.51
C HIS A 37 7.15 -7.70 3.46
N ASN A 38 7.14 -6.40 3.66
CA ASN A 38 6.59 -5.48 2.67
C ASN A 38 7.62 -4.50 2.11
N ILE A 39 8.88 -4.60 2.56
CA ILE A 39 9.95 -3.72 2.09
C ILE A 39 10.08 -3.70 0.56
N PRO A 40 10.03 -4.85 -0.15
CA PRO A 40 10.19 -4.78 -1.61
C PRO A 40 9.13 -3.90 -2.28
N MET A 41 7.90 -3.93 -1.79
CA MET A 41 6.84 -3.11 -2.34
C MET A 41 7.05 -1.64 -1.98
N LEU A 42 7.32 -1.37 -0.71
CA LEU A 42 7.51 0.01 -0.25
C LEU A 42 8.79 0.63 -0.81
N ASP A 43 9.84 -0.18 -0.99
CA ASP A 43 11.05 0.27 -1.63
C ASP A 43 10.79 0.70 -3.08
N ALA A 44 10.03 -0.09 -3.82
CA ALA A 44 9.68 0.26 -5.20
C ALA A 44 8.88 1.56 -5.24
N ILE A 45 7.94 1.71 -4.32
CA ILE A 45 7.15 2.94 -4.22
C ILE A 45 8.05 4.15 -3.97
N GLY A 46 9.00 4.02 -3.05
CA GLY A 46 9.93 5.12 -2.76
C GLY A 46 10.86 5.43 -3.91
N ARG A 47 11.44 4.39 -4.53
CA ARG A 47 12.39 4.60 -5.63
C ARG A 47 11.72 5.27 -6.84
N ARG A 48 10.51 4.88 -7.15
CA ARG A 48 9.81 5.40 -8.33
C ARG A 48 9.26 6.79 -8.10
N ASN A 49 9.01 7.15 -6.86
CA ASN A 49 8.65 8.51 -6.46
C ASN A 49 7.38 9.05 -7.12
N TYR A 50 6.45 8.18 -7.50
CA TYR A 50 5.14 8.60 -8.00
C TYR A 50 4.08 8.62 -6.91
N ILE A 51 4.29 7.83 -5.86
CA ILE A 51 3.33 7.62 -4.80
C ILE A 51 4.02 7.94 -3.48
N GLN A 52 3.34 8.67 -2.62
CA GLN A 52 3.89 9.00 -1.31
C GLN A 52 3.49 7.95 -0.28
N MET A 53 4.45 7.42 0.43
CA MET A 53 4.21 6.53 1.56
C MET A 53 4.09 7.35 2.82
N ILE A 54 2.98 7.21 3.51
CA ILE A 54 2.72 7.89 4.77
C ILE A 54 2.77 6.85 5.89
N PRO A 55 3.83 6.86 6.69
CA PRO A 55 3.98 5.85 7.73
C PRO A 55 3.09 6.13 8.92
N ALA A 56 2.62 5.05 9.55
CA ALA A 56 1.86 5.11 10.79
C ALA A 56 2.64 4.38 11.88
N ARG A 57 2.25 4.58 13.11
CA ARG A 57 2.89 3.91 14.22
C ARG A 57 2.38 2.49 14.44
N GLY A 58 1.20 2.20 13.93
CA GLY A 58 0.62 0.88 14.04
C GLY A 58 -0.35 0.63 12.90
N GLU A 59 -0.64 -0.63 12.66
CA GLU A 59 -1.46 -1.03 11.53
C GLU A 59 -2.90 -0.55 11.65
N MET A 60 -3.47 -0.56 12.85
CA MET A 60 -4.82 -0.07 13.06
C MET A 60 -4.92 1.39 12.64
N GLY A 61 -3.94 2.21 13.06
CA GLY A 61 -3.90 3.62 12.66
C GLY A 61 -3.76 3.78 11.16
N ALA A 62 -2.89 2.98 10.55
CA ALA A 62 -2.70 3.01 9.10
C ALA A 62 -4.01 2.69 8.38
N GLY A 63 -4.73 1.67 8.86
CA GLY A 63 -6.01 1.31 8.28
C GLY A 63 -7.04 2.42 8.38
N HIS A 64 -7.12 3.06 9.52
CA HIS A 64 -8.05 4.20 9.70
C HIS A 64 -7.65 5.39 8.84
N MET A 65 -6.35 5.63 8.65
CA MET A 65 -5.88 6.69 7.75
C MET A 65 -6.30 6.40 6.32
N ALA A 66 -6.12 5.16 5.87
CA ALA A 66 -6.54 4.76 4.53
C ALA A 66 -8.05 4.89 4.36
N ASP A 67 -8.81 4.50 5.37
CA ASP A 67 -10.26 4.60 5.36
C ASP A 67 -10.70 6.07 5.25
N GLY A 68 -10.14 6.94 6.09
CA GLY A 68 -10.45 8.37 6.04
C GLY A 68 -10.11 8.98 4.69
N TYR A 69 -8.96 8.60 4.14
CA TYR A 69 -8.55 9.07 2.83
C TYR A 69 -9.56 8.62 1.75
N ALA A 70 -9.97 7.36 1.79
CA ALA A 70 -10.94 6.85 0.83
C ALA A 70 -12.27 7.60 0.92
N ARG A 71 -12.73 7.86 2.14
CA ARG A 71 -14.00 8.57 2.34
C ARG A 71 -13.95 10.00 1.86
N THR A 72 -12.84 10.71 2.15
CA THR A 72 -12.76 12.13 1.84
C THR A 72 -12.43 12.39 0.39
N THR A 73 -11.74 11.48 -0.27
CA THR A 73 -11.37 11.64 -1.68
C THR A 73 -12.31 10.90 -2.62
N ASN A 74 -13.21 10.09 -2.08
CA ASN A 74 -14.05 9.18 -2.84
C ASN A 74 -13.20 8.28 -3.74
N GLY A 75 -12.05 7.88 -3.24
CA GLY A 75 -11.06 7.09 -3.98
C GLY A 75 -10.70 5.82 -3.24
N LEU A 76 -9.55 5.28 -3.57
CA LEU A 76 -9.04 4.04 -3.00
C LEU A 76 -8.06 4.34 -1.88
N GLY A 77 -8.30 3.76 -0.70
CA GLY A 77 -7.36 3.80 0.40
C GLY A 77 -6.48 2.56 0.36
N VAL A 78 -5.17 2.75 0.34
CA VAL A 78 -4.22 1.63 0.25
C VAL A 78 -3.45 1.55 1.55
N VAL A 79 -3.42 0.36 2.16
CA VAL A 79 -2.72 0.14 3.43
C VAL A 79 -1.79 -1.05 3.31
N PHE A 80 -0.58 -0.88 3.81
CA PHE A 80 0.44 -1.93 3.86
C PHE A 80 0.69 -2.32 5.31
N THR A 81 0.67 -3.62 5.60
CA THR A 81 0.93 -4.12 6.94
C THR A 81 1.99 -5.22 6.91
N SER A 82 2.54 -5.53 8.06
CA SER A 82 3.35 -6.72 8.23
C SER A 82 2.47 -7.96 8.18
N THR A 83 3.09 -9.13 8.18
CA THR A 83 2.39 -10.42 8.19
C THR A 83 1.84 -10.71 9.59
N GLY A 84 1.03 -11.75 9.69
CA GLY A 84 0.57 -12.29 10.97
C GLY A 84 -0.04 -11.23 11.88
N PRO A 85 0.61 -10.92 13.01
CA PRO A 85 0.06 -9.93 13.94
C PRO A 85 -0.20 -8.57 13.32
N GLY A 86 0.66 -8.14 12.38
CA GLY A 86 0.46 -6.87 11.69
C GLY A 86 -0.81 -6.87 10.86
N ALA A 87 -1.03 -7.93 10.10
CA ALA A 87 -2.25 -8.07 9.32
C ALA A 87 -3.47 -8.16 10.23
N ALA A 88 -3.34 -8.85 11.35
CA ALA A 88 -4.44 -8.97 12.32
C ALA A 88 -4.76 -7.61 12.97
N ASN A 89 -3.74 -6.79 13.20
CA ASN A 89 -3.91 -5.51 13.87
C ASN A 89 -4.72 -4.50 13.05
N VAL A 90 -4.81 -4.68 11.74
CA VAL A 90 -5.58 -3.77 10.90
C VAL A 90 -7.04 -4.21 10.76
N ALA A 91 -7.38 -5.38 11.29
CA ALA A 91 -8.70 -5.98 11.06
C ALA A 91 -9.85 -5.07 11.49
N GLY A 92 -9.72 -4.41 12.65
CA GLY A 92 -10.79 -3.51 13.12
C GLY A 92 -11.06 -2.37 12.14
N ALA A 93 -10.02 -1.80 11.58
CA ALA A 93 -10.17 -0.73 10.60
C ALA A 93 -10.80 -1.25 9.30
N ILE A 94 -10.44 -2.47 8.89
CA ILE A 94 -11.02 -3.08 7.69
C ILE A 94 -12.52 -3.33 7.89
N VAL A 95 -12.91 -3.79 9.07
CA VAL A 95 -14.34 -4.00 9.39
C VAL A 95 -15.10 -2.68 9.31
N GLU A 96 -14.52 -1.61 9.85
CA GLU A 96 -15.14 -0.28 9.78
C GLU A 96 -15.30 0.15 8.34
N SER A 97 -14.27 -0.03 7.52
CA SER A 97 -14.31 0.34 6.11
C SER A 97 -15.40 -0.42 5.37
N ARG A 98 -15.56 -1.70 5.69
CA ARG A 98 -16.58 -2.51 5.05
C ARG A 98 -17.98 -1.98 5.36
N PHE A 99 -18.25 -1.68 6.62
CA PHE A 99 -19.57 -1.15 6.99
C PHE A 99 -19.82 0.24 6.41
N ALA A 100 -18.79 1.05 6.28
CA ALA A 100 -18.91 2.39 5.71
C ALA A 100 -18.96 2.39 4.19
N GLY A 101 -18.60 1.27 3.56
CA GLY A 101 -18.55 1.20 2.10
C GLY A 101 -17.31 1.84 1.51
N SER A 102 -16.25 2.03 2.30
CA SER A 102 -15.00 2.59 1.82
C SER A 102 -14.25 1.58 0.95
N ALA A 103 -13.61 2.06 -0.10
CA ALA A 103 -12.80 1.19 -0.96
C ALA A 103 -11.39 1.12 -0.38
N ILE A 104 -11.02 -0.06 0.11
CA ILE A 104 -9.71 -0.28 0.74
C ILE A 104 -9.01 -1.43 0.04
N LEU A 105 -7.73 -1.25 -0.23
CA LEU A 105 -6.86 -2.30 -0.72
C LEU A 105 -5.77 -2.52 0.32
N HIS A 106 -5.72 -3.74 0.85
CA HIS A 106 -4.79 -4.09 1.91
C HIS A 106 -3.73 -5.04 1.38
N PHE A 107 -2.48 -4.64 1.47
CA PHE A 107 -1.34 -5.48 1.13
C PHE A 107 -0.66 -5.97 2.40
N THR A 108 -0.38 -7.26 2.43
CA THR A 108 0.40 -7.84 3.52
C THR A 108 1.36 -8.86 2.91
N GLY A 109 2.44 -9.15 3.63
CA GLY A 109 3.39 -10.16 3.19
C GLY A 109 3.07 -11.52 3.75
N GLN A 110 3.98 -12.46 3.50
CA GLN A 110 3.87 -13.83 4.01
C GLN A 110 5.26 -14.32 4.36
N THR A 111 5.38 -15.03 5.46
CA THR A 111 6.65 -15.62 5.87
C THR A 111 6.94 -16.91 5.13
#